data_a930b6d8e3af5f77a1c37a9125dc0ac6
#
_entry.id   a930b6d8e3af5f77a1c37a9125dc0ac6
#
_cell.length_a   1.000
_cell.length_b   1.000
_cell.length_c   1.000
_cell.angle_alpha   90.00
_cell.angle_beta   90.00
_cell.angle_gamma   90.00
#
_symmetry.space_group_name_H-M   'P 1'
#
loop_
_entity.id
_entity.type
_entity.pdbx_description
1 polymer ?
#
loop_
_entity_poly.entity_id
_entity_poly.type
_entity_poly.pdbx_seq_one_letter_code
_entity_poly.pdbx_strand_id
1 'polypeptide(L)'
;VPDGPDYEYLGLSLRAMVRRIHDNHIDPVLPELDAGYERFRCDTLARMEEILSTTKAQPDQDNGGFLSQMFKRQPERKKSLEDTEREDMAKLTLWRNKADVSGHNNDEKREAAIHAAIAEVAASMISHRGRIITDHGLMARLALRLFCQDYGPGEIRRMIEPVLNTAINREGFRRLPYQRKRIVMNVKGASAAGKSTVRPKQRELAEKLGVAWEDFALISPDYWRKYLLDYDSLGADYKYAAMLTGQELSIIDHKLDRYMEQKAERQEMPHLLIDRFRFDSFMVDSSGDYHSTLLTRFGDMVFLFFVITAPAETVERAWKRGLTTQRYKAVDDLLYHNREAFTGIPELFFSWTAIADKTIHYEFLDNDVALGSPPRTIAFGEGGQMVILDPVALANIDRFRSVNLDARTPDAVLIEGEGPDYSFLSQCIAAMPGIELANFDTSRIYGRISKGKWVSSCFSHCPDSVKQNPPLLKALGWSEGVDEQDEGSVDAAAARLYTLGQWGEKG
;
A
#
# COMPACT_ATOMS: atom_id res chain seq x y z
N VAL A 1 -17.19 3.63 -8.96
CA VAL A 1 -17.03 2.68 -7.87
C VAL A 1 -18.40 2.38 -7.28
N PRO A 2 -18.83 1.11 -7.13
CA PRO A 2 -20.10 0.74 -6.50
C PRO A 2 -20.11 1.09 -5.00
N ASP A 3 -21.25 1.50 -4.51
CA ASP A 3 -21.45 1.95 -3.12
C ASP A 3 -21.94 0.84 -2.18
N GLY A 4 -22.31 -0.32 -2.70
CA GLY A 4 -22.97 -1.39 -1.96
C GLY A 4 -22.02 -2.51 -1.49
N PRO A 5 -22.57 -3.49 -0.75
CA PRO A 5 -21.85 -4.67 -0.29
C PRO A 5 -21.41 -5.59 -1.44
N ASP A 6 -22.04 -5.45 -2.61
CA ASP A 6 -21.83 -6.31 -3.78
C ASP A 6 -20.76 -5.78 -4.74
N TYR A 7 -19.93 -4.84 -4.31
CA TYR A 7 -18.84 -4.27 -5.14
C TYR A 7 -17.88 -5.34 -5.71
N GLU A 8 -17.83 -6.48 -5.11
CA GLU A 8 -17.04 -7.63 -5.59
C GLU A 8 -17.48 -8.10 -6.99
N TYR A 9 -18.76 -7.88 -7.36
CA TYR A 9 -19.25 -8.17 -8.71
C TYR A 9 -18.58 -7.34 -9.81
N LEU A 10 -17.84 -6.29 -9.47
CA LEU A 10 -16.89 -5.64 -10.38
C LEU A 10 -15.94 -6.65 -11.02
N GLY A 11 -15.55 -7.71 -10.29
CA GLY A 11 -14.69 -8.77 -10.82
C GLY A 11 -15.34 -9.51 -11.99
N LEU A 12 -16.64 -9.77 -11.94
CA LEU A 12 -17.39 -10.40 -13.03
C LEU A 12 -17.50 -9.46 -14.23
N SER A 13 -17.84 -8.20 -14.00
CA SER A 13 -17.89 -7.17 -15.04
C SER A 13 -16.52 -6.96 -15.69
N LEU A 14 -15.44 -6.92 -14.89
CA LEU A 14 -14.07 -6.83 -15.38
C LEU A 14 -13.70 -8.04 -16.23
N ARG A 15 -14.08 -9.26 -15.81
CA ARG A 15 -13.86 -10.48 -16.59
C ARG A 15 -14.58 -10.44 -17.93
N ALA A 16 -15.85 -10.03 -17.95
CA ALA A 16 -16.62 -9.89 -19.17
C ALA A 16 -16.01 -8.84 -20.12
N MET A 17 -15.60 -7.70 -19.59
CA MET A 17 -14.92 -6.64 -20.33
C MET A 17 -13.59 -7.13 -20.93
N VAL A 18 -12.75 -7.79 -20.12
CA VAL A 18 -11.45 -8.31 -20.58
C VAL A 18 -11.63 -9.36 -21.67
N ARG A 19 -12.57 -10.31 -21.51
CA ARG A 19 -12.89 -11.30 -22.56
C ARG A 19 -13.33 -10.62 -23.85
N ARG A 20 -14.22 -9.66 -23.78
CA ARG A 20 -14.72 -8.94 -24.97
C ARG A 20 -13.60 -8.18 -25.68
N ILE A 21 -12.69 -7.53 -24.93
CA ILE A 21 -11.52 -6.85 -25.52
C ILE A 21 -10.58 -7.88 -26.14
N HIS A 22 -10.30 -8.96 -25.42
CA HIS A 22 -9.41 -10.02 -25.90
C HIS A 22 -9.96 -10.61 -27.21
N ASP A 23 -11.17 -11.17 -27.20
CA ASP A 23 -11.72 -11.95 -28.31
C ASP A 23 -11.97 -11.07 -29.55
N ASN A 24 -12.41 -9.82 -29.38
CA ASN A 24 -12.77 -8.97 -30.50
C ASN A 24 -11.63 -8.08 -31.02
N HIS A 25 -10.60 -7.82 -30.21
CA HIS A 25 -9.60 -6.82 -30.56
C HIS A 25 -8.15 -7.32 -30.44
N ILE A 26 -7.82 -8.17 -29.46
CA ILE A 26 -6.45 -8.68 -29.27
C ILE A 26 -6.23 -9.94 -30.09
N ASP A 27 -7.10 -10.93 -29.98
CA ASP A 27 -6.96 -12.22 -30.65
C ASP A 27 -6.77 -12.10 -32.17
N PRO A 28 -7.52 -11.22 -32.89
CA PRO A 28 -7.30 -11.03 -34.31
C PRO A 28 -5.91 -10.52 -34.71
N VAL A 29 -5.21 -9.83 -33.81
CA VAL A 29 -3.85 -9.27 -34.04
C VAL A 29 -2.78 -9.99 -33.24
N LEU A 30 -3.14 -11.05 -32.52
CA LEU A 30 -2.21 -11.80 -31.67
C LEU A 30 -0.97 -12.34 -32.44
N PRO A 31 -1.09 -12.88 -33.68
CA PRO A 31 0.08 -13.33 -34.41
C PRO A 31 1.11 -12.20 -34.68
N GLU A 32 0.63 -10.97 -34.91
CA GLU A 32 1.48 -9.81 -35.14
C GLU A 32 2.18 -9.37 -33.83
N LEU A 33 1.44 -9.39 -32.72
CA LEU A 33 1.97 -9.10 -31.39
C LEU A 33 3.02 -10.12 -30.96
N ASP A 34 2.77 -11.42 -31.16
CA ASP A 34 3.71 -12.49 -30.87
C ASP A 34 4.98 -12.34 -31.70
N ALA A 35 4.86 -12.15 -33.02
CA ALA A 35 6.00 -11.93 -33.89
C ALA A 35 6.81 -10.67 -33.48
N GLY A 36 6.14 -9.63 -33.04
CA GLY A 36 6.76 -8.41 -32.50
C GLY A 36 7.53 -8.69 -31.23
N TYR A 37 6.93 -9.41 -30.28
CA TYR A 37 7.56 -9.75 -29.02
C TYR A 37 8.74 -10.72 -29.17
N GLU A 38 8.64 -11.71 -30.06
CA GLU A 38 9.76 -12.62 -30.38
C GLU A 38 10.93 -11.87 -31.03
N ARG A 39 10.68 -10.91 -31.93
CA ARG A 39 11.76 -10.03 -32.45
C ARG A 39 12.44 -9.27 -31.29
N PHE A 40 11.64 -8.64 -30.42
CA PHE A 40 12.18 -7.96 -29.24
C PHE A 40 13.04 -8.85 -28.36
N ARG A 41 12.63 -10.11 -28.12
CA ARG A 41 13.41 -11.11 -27.37
C ARG A 41 14.71 -11.49 -28.09
N CYS A 42 14.67 -11.73 -29.40
CA CYS A 42 15.85 -12.06 -30.20
C CYS A 42 16.86 -10.91 -30.21
N ASP A 43 16.40 -9.67 -30.41
CA ASP A 43 17.25 -8.48 -30.38
C ASP A 43 17.89 -8.28 -28.99
N THR A 44 17.13 -8.53 -27.94
CA THR A 44 17.63 -8.45 -26.55
C THR A 44 18.67 -9.54 -26.28
N LEU A 45 18.44 -10.78 -26.74
CA LEU A 45 19.40 -11.87 -26.60
C LEU A 45 20.71 -11.54 -27.31
N ALA A 46 20.63 -11.11 -28.55
CA ALA A 46 21.82 -10.72 -29.34
C ALA A 46 22.62 -9.60 -28.63
N ARG A 47 21.90 -8.62 -28.07
CA ARG A 47 22.52 -7.54 -27.30
C ARG A 47 23.24 -8.05 -26.04
N MET A 48 22.60 -8.98 -25.30
CA MET A 48 23.24 -9.62 -24.13
C MET A 48 24.49 -10.40 -24.51
N GLU A 49 24.44 -11.17 -25.60
CA GLU A 49 25.60 -11.91 -26.11
C GLU A 49 26.73 -10.97 -26.53
N GLU A 50 26.43 -9.86 -27.17
CA GLU A 50 27.38 -8.82 -27.51
C GLU A 50 28.04 -8.22 -26.25
N ILE A 51 27.25 -7.83 -25.25
CA ILE A 51 27.76 -7.30 -23.98
C ILE A 51 28.72 -8.31 -23.32
N LEU A 52 28.29 -9.58 -23.22
CA LEU A 52 29.09 -10.64 -22.58
C LEU A 52 30.39 -10.93 -23.32
N SER A 53 30.38 -10.85 -24.66
CA SER A 53 31.57 -11.08 -25.48
C SER A 53 32.55 -9.90 -25.50
N THR A 54 32.03 -8.67 -25.39
CA THR A 54 32.86 -7.45 -25.50
C THR A 54 33.34 -6.93 -24.14
N THR A 55 32.73 -7.36 -23.02
CA THR A 55 33.15 -6.94 -21.70
C THR A 55 34.48 -7.51 -21.31
N LYS A 56 35.57 -6.74 -21.49
CA LYS A 56 36.92 -7.04 -20.96
C LYS A 56 37.03 -6.34 -19.59
N ALA A 57 37.59 -7.06 -18.60
CA ALA A 57 37.99 -6.41 -17.36
C ALA A 57 38.99 -5.31 -17.68
N GLN A 58 38.71 -4.06 -17.31
CA GLN A 58 39.72 -3.01 -17.37
C GLN A 58 40.81 -3.38 -16.36
N PRO A 59 42.09 -3.48 -16.75
CA PRO A 59 43.16 -3.62 -15.80
C PRO A 59 43.19 -2.37 -14.94
N ASP A 60 43.29 -2.55 -13.62
CA ASP A 60 43.52 -1.46 -12.67
C ASP A 60 44.58 -0.52 -13.23
N GLN A 61 44.30 0.78 -13.30
CA GLN A 61 45.28 1.80 -13.59
C GLN A 61 46.23 1.89 -12.37
N ASP A 62 47.15 0.92 -12.31
CA ASP A 62 48.31 1.04 -11.48
C ASP A 62 49.21 2.12 -12.08
N ASN A 63 49.44 3.21 -11.33
CA ASN A 63 50.32 4.33 -11.66
C ASN A 63 51.81 3.86 -11.76
N GLY A 64 52.08 3.03 -12.71
CA GLY A 64 53.44 2.55 -13.01
C GLY A 64 54.03 3.34 -14.18
N GLY A 65 55.09 4.05 -13.90
CA GLY A 65 55.74 5.05 -14.72
C GLY A 65 56.11 4.60 -16.15
N PHE A 66 56.24 5.58 -16.99
CA PHE A 66 56.50 5.67 -18.46
C PHE A 66 57.63 4.79 -19.03
N LEU A 67 58.35 4.00 -18.22
CA LEU A 67 59.54 3.23 -18.65
C LEU A 67 59.32 1.73 -18.80
N SER A 68 58.12 1.17 -18.59
CA SER A 68 57.89 -0.30 -18.66
C SER A 68 57.37 -0.78 -20.04
N GLN A 69 57.18 0.07 -21.01
CA GLN A 69 56.57 -0.28 -22.31
C GLN A 69 57.55 -0.89 -23.35
N MET A 70 58.84 -0.99 -23.06
CA MET A 70 59.82 -1.42 -24.09
C MET A 70 60.29 -2.88 -24.05
N PHE A 71 59.94 -3.63 -23.03
CA PHE A 71 60.34 -5.06 -22.99
C PHE A 71 59.25 -5.90 -22.30
N LYS A 72 58.45 -6.67 -23.09
CA LYS A 72 58.08 -8.04 -22.81
C LYS A 72 57.00 -8.58 -23.78
N ARG A 73 57.44 -9.30 -24.79
CA ARG A 73 56.77 -10.49 -25.25
C ARG A 73 56.93 -11.52 -24.14
N GLN A 74 55.94 -11.67 -23.26
CA GLN A 74 55.87 -12.80 -22.35
C GLN A 74 54.88 -13.83 -22.91
N PRO A 75 55.16 -15.14 -22.77
CA PRO A 75 54.23 -16.21 -23.09
C PRO A 75 53.00 -16.10 -22.16
N GLU A 76 51.80 -16.45 -22.68
CA GLU A 76 50.55 -16.43 -21.93
C GLU A 76 50.73 -17.17 -20.60
N ARG A 77 50.89 -16.42 -19.51
CA ARG A 77 50.83 -16.95 -18.15
C ARG A 77 49.44 -17.49 -17.93
N LYS A 78 49.27 -18.77 -17.59
CA LYS A 78 48.02 -19.32 -17.07
C LYS A 78 47.58 -18.41 -15.94
N LYS A 79 46.42 -17.71 -16.10
CA LYS A 79 45.83 -16.84 -15.06
C LYS A 79 45.68 -17.64 -13.78
N SER A 80 46.04 -17.02 -12.67
CA SER A 80 45.77 -17.61 -11.36
C SER A 80 44.27 -17.62 -11.07
N LEU A 81 43.82 -18.46 -10.16
CA LEU A 81 42.42 -18.45 -9.69
C LEU A 81 42.00 -17.06 -9.15
N GLU A 82 42.89 -16.43 -8.38
CA GLU A 82 42.68 -15.08 -7.83
C GLU A 82 42.53 -13.99 -8.90
N ASP A 83 43.32 -14.08 -10.00
CA ASP A 83 43.19 -13.14 -11.12
C ASP A 83 41.85 -13.29 -11.83
N THR A 84 41.35 -14.54 -11.95
CA THR A 84 40.05 -14.81 -12.56
C THR A 84 38.89 -14.30 -11.69
N GLU A 85 38.96 -14.48 -10.38
CA GLU A 85 37.96 -13.96 -9.44
C GLU A 85 37.90 -12.43 -9.45
N ARG A 86 39.06 -11.75 -9.49
CA ARG A 86 39.14 -10.29 -9.61
C ARG A 86 38.49 -9.78 -10.90
N GLU A 87 38.79 -10.46 -12.04
CA GLU A 87 38.19 -10.11 -13.33
C GLU A 87 36.68 -10.29 -13.32
N ASP A 88 36.13 -11.35 -12.72
CA ASP A 88 34.72 -11.63 -12.65
C ASP A 88 34.00 -10.61 -11.75
N MET A 89 34.61 -10.20 -10.63
CA MET A 89 34.12 -9.15 -9.77
C MET A 89 34.15 -7.77 -10.46
N ALA A 90 35.19 -7.47 -11.23
CA ALA A 90 35.26 -6.22 -11.99
C ALA A 90 34.15 -6.15 -13.08
N LYS A 91 33.88 -7.25 -13.77
CA LYS A 91 32.76 -7.34 -14.73
C LYS A 91 31.43 -7.14 -14.05
N LEU A 92 31.18 -7.80 -12.91
CA LEU A 92 29.96 -7.65 -12.14
C LEU A 92 29.74 -6.19 -11.71
N THR A 93 30.78 -5.55 -11.20
CA THR A 93 30.73 -4.13 -10.81
C THR A 93 30.41 -3.23 -11.99
N LEU A 94 31.03 -3.48 -13.16
CA LEU A 94 30.75 -2.71 -14.37
C LEU A 94 29.28 -2.83 -14.80
N TRP A 95 28.71 -4.04 -14.79
CA TRP A 95 27.32 -4.26 -15.16
C TRP A 95 26.36 -3.63 -14.16
N ARG A 96 26.65 -3.68 -12.85
CA ARG A 96 25.87 -2.99 -11.82
C ARG A 96 25.88 -1.47 -12.02
N ASN A 97 27.05 -0.89 -12.22
CA ASN A 97 27.16 0.55 -12.44
C ASN A 97 26.38 1.01 -13.68
N LYS A 98 26.30 0.18 -14.73
CA LYS A 98 25.49 0.48 -15.91
C LYS A 98 24.00 0.25 -15.70
N ALA A 99 23.63 -0.66 -14.80
CA ALA A 99 22.25 -0.89 -14.40
C ALA A 99 21.68 0.29 -13.57
N ASP A 100 22.53 0.93 -12.76
CA ASP A 100 22.12 2.07 -11.88
C ASP A 100 21.98 3.40 -12.63
N VAL A 101 22.24 3.43 -13.93
CA VAL A 101 22.06 4.65 -14.74
C VAL A 101 20.56 4.93 -14.91
N SER A 102 20.11 6.07 -14.36
CA SER A 102 18.73 6.55 -14.55
C SER A 102 18.49 6.89 -16.02
N GLY A 103 17.87 5.97 -16.75
CA GLY A 103 17.54 6.19 -18.16
C GLY A 103 16.43 7.23 -18.32
N HIS A 104 16.65 8.20 -19.21
CA HIS A 104 15.67 9.27 -19.52
C HIS A 104 14.68 8.84 -20.62
N ASN A 105 15.05 7.85 -21.43
CA ASN A 105 14.22 7.32 -22.50
C ASN A 105 14.08 5.79 -22.39
N ASN A 106 13.18 5.20 -23.20
CA ASN A 106 12.91 3.76 -23.16
C ASN A 106 14.12 2.89 -23.55
N ASP A 107 14.98 3.34 -24.45
CA ASP A 107 16.15 2.58 -24.89
C ASP A 107 17.21 2.54 -23.79
N GLU A 108 17.42 3.64 -23.07
CA GLU A 108 18.31 3.70 -21.90
C GLU A 108 17.77 2.82 -20.76
N LYS A 109 16.47 2.88 -20.48
CA LYS A 109 15.82 2.01 -19.48
C LYS A 109 15.95 0.53 -19.85
N ARG A 110 15.80 0.19 -21.14
CA ARG A 110 16.00 -1.17 -21.64
C ARG A 110 17.46 -1.63 -21.46
N GLU A 111 18.42 -0.79 -21.81
CA GLU A 111 19.84 -1.10 -21.69
C GLU A 111 20.26 -1.30 -20.22
N ALA A 112 19.78 -0.42 -19.31
CA ALA A 112 19.98 -0.57 -17.87
C ALA A 112 19.38 -1.89 -17.34
N ALA A 113 18.17 -2.26 -17.77
CA ALA A 113 17.52 -3.51 -17.38
C ALA A 113 18.27 -4.75 -17.93
N ILE A 114 18.86 -4.68 -19.13
CA ILE A 114 19.74 -5.73 -19.68
C ILE A 114 20.96 -5.92 -18.79
N HIS A 115 21.63 -4.83 -18.42
CA HIS A 115 22.79 -4.88 -17.53
C HIS A 115 22.44 -5.40 -16.14
N ALA A 116 21.28 -5.02 -15.58
CA ALA A 116 20.78 -5.52 -14.31
C ALA A 116 20.58 -7.04 -14.33
N ALA A 117 19.91 -7.57 -15.36
CA ALA A 117 19.67 -9.00 -15.50
C ALA A 117 20.97 -9.80 -15.66
N ILE A 118 21.94 -9.28 -16.44
CA ILE A 118 23.26 -9.89 -16.56
C ILE A 118 23.99 -9.90 -15.22
N ALA A 119 23.98 -8.78 -14.50
CA ALA A 119 24.61 -8.63 -13.20
C ALA A 119 24.02 -9.59 -12.14
N GLU A 120 22.72 -9.78 -12.15
CA GLU A 120 22.03 -10.69 -11.21
C GLU A 120 22.41 -12.15 -11.44
N VAL A 121 22.42 -12.59 -12.71
CA VAL A 121 22.88 -13.94 -13.09
C VAL A 121 24.36 -14.13 -12.71
N ALA A 122 25.21 -13.14 -13.02
CA ALA A 122 26.64 -13.18 -12.67
C ALA A 122 26.85 -13.25 -11.15
N ALA A 123 26.14 -12.43 -10.38
CA ALA A 123 26.21 -12.43 -8.92
C ALA A 123 25.82 -13.79 -8.32
N SER A 124 24.72 -14.38 -8.82
CA SER A 124 24.30 -15.72 -8.42
C SER A 124 25.37 -16.79 -8.72
N MET A 125 25.98 -16.74 -9.90
CA MET A 125 27.05 -17.68 -10.28
C MET A 125 28.30 -17.52 -9.39
N ILE A 126 28.73 -16.30 -9.12
CA ILE A 126 29.85 -16.02 -8.22
C ILE A 126 29.57 -16.54 -6.81
N SER A 127 28.36 -16.25 -6.29
CA SER A 127 27.95 -16.68 -4.95
C SER A 127 27.95 -18.21 -4.79
N HIS A 128 27.54 -18.96 -5.82
CA HIS A 128 27.42 -20.42 -5.74
C HIS A 128 28.65 -21.20 -6.23
N ARG A 129 29.44 -20.61 -7.13
CA ARG A 129 30.56 -21.31 -7.81
C ARG A 129 31.90 -20.59 -7.70
N GLY A 130 31.93 -19.39 -7.11
CA GLY A 130 33.12 -18.55 -7.01
C GLY A 130 33.51 -17.86 -8.33
N ARG A 131 32.84 -18.13 -9.47
CA ARG A 131 33.20 -17.57 -10.78
C ARG A 131 32.03 -17.52 -11.76
N ILE A 132 32.16 -16.69 -12.78
CA ILE A 132 31.24 -16.62 -13.92
C ILE A 132 31.55 -17.77 -14.89
N ILE A 133 30.51 -18.37 -15.48
CA ILE A 133 30.70 -19.41 -16.51
C ILE A 133 31.20 -18.79 -17.82
N THR A 134 31.97 -19.58 -18.56
CA THR A 134 32.52 -19.17 -19.85
C THR A 134 31.54 -19.31 -21.01
N ASP A 135 30.45 -20.06 -20.84
CA ASP A 135 29.37 -20.17 -21.82
C ASP A 135 28.49 -18.91 -21.80
N HIS A 136 28.89 -17.92 -22.60
CA HIS A 136 28.18 -16.64 -22.74
C HIS A 136 26.76 -16.84 -23.27
N GLY A 137 26.52 -17.82 -24.14
CA GLY A 137 25.18 -18.12 -24.67
C GLY A 137 24.26 -18.65 -23.60
N LEU A 138 24.71 -19.52 -22.69
CA LEU A 138 23.90 -19.98 -21.55
C LEU A 138 23.62 -18.82 -20.60
N MET A 139 24.62 -18.01 -20.30
CA MET A 139 24.45 -16.85 -19.42
C MET A 139 23.46 -15.83 -20.01
N ALA A 140 23.53 -15.53 -21.30
CA ALA A 140 22.62 -14.65 -22.01
C ALA A 140 21.18 -15.17 -21.95
N ARG A 141 20.97 -16.49 -22.16
CA ARG A 141 19.62 -17.08 -22.07
C ARG A 141 19.04 -17.02 -20.65
N LEU A 142 19.85 -17.20 -19.61
CA LEU A 142 19.41 -17.05 -18.22
C LEU A 142 19.07 -15.59 -17.91
N ALA A 143 19.92 -14.64 -18.31
CA ALA A 143 19.68 -13.21 -18.15
C ALA A 143 18.43 -12.77 -18.93
N LEU A 144 18.20 -13.28 -20.14
CA LEU A 144 16.98 -12.99 -20.91
C LEU A 144 15.73 -13.45 -20.17
N ARG A 145 15.75 -14.58 -19.47
CA ARG A 145 14.59 -15.03 -18.68
C ARG A 145 14.24 -14.05 -17.56
N LEU A 146 15.24 -13.59 -16.79
CA LEU A 146 15.04 -12.59 -15.75
C LEU A 146 14.56 -11.26 -16.35
N PHE A 147 15.23 -10.79 -17.39
CA PHE A 147 14.83 -9.58 -18.11
C PHE A 147 13.37 -9.65 -18.59
N CYS A 148 12.95 -10.76 -19.20
CA CYS A 148 11.58 -10.93 -19.66
C CYS A 148 10.55 -10.99 -18.52
N GLN A 149 10.93 -11.47 -17.32
CA GLN A 149 10.04 -11.44 -16.16
C GLN A 149 9.81 -10.01 -15.68
N ASP A 150 10.83 -9.18 -15.69
CA ASP A 150 10.79 -7.84 -15.12
C ASP A 150 10.43 -6.76 -16.13
N TYR A 151 11.12 -6.70 -17.25
CA TYR A 151 10.92 -5.68 -18.29
C TYR A 151 9.84 -6.07 -19.30
N GLY A 152 9.69 -7.37 -19.59
CA GLY A 152 8.77 -7.90 -20.62
C GLY A 152 7.32 -7.44 -20.49
N PRO A 153 6.70 -7.44 -19.28
CA PRO A 153 5.33 -6.96 -19.10
C PRO A 153 5.12 -5.51 -19.55
N GLY A 154 6.11 -4.65 -19.36
CA GLY A 154 6.09 -3.26 -19.83
C GLY A 154 6.08 -3.16 -21.35
N GLU A 155 6.89 -3.99 -22.01
CA GLU A 155 6.97 -4.03 -23.47
C GLU A 155 5.69 -4.61 -24.09
N ILE A 156 5.16 -5.72 -23.56
CA ILE A 156 3.86 -6.27 -23.98
C ILE A 156 2.76 -5.21 -23.87
N ARG A 157 2.72 -4.48 -22.75
CA ARG A 157 1.77 -3.39 -22.56
C ARG A 157 1.91 -2.33 -23.64
N ARG A 158 3.14 -1.89 -23.96
CA ARG A 158 3.41 -0.89 -25.00
C ARG A 158 2.90 -1.33 -26.37
N MET A 159 3.09 -2.62 -26.67
CA MET A 159 2.61 -3.21 -27.93
C MET A 159 1.09 -3.31 -27.99
N ILE A 160 0.43 -3.65 -26.89
CA ILE A 160 -1.03 -3.82 -26.82
C ILE A 160 -1.75 -2.47 -26.68
N GLU A 161 -1.12 -1.44 -26.15
CA GLU A 161 -1.76 -0.15 -25.84
C GLU A 161 -2.53 0.48 -27.02
N PRO A 162 -2.04 0.50 -28.26
CA PRO A 162 -2.81 1.00 -29.41
C PRO A 162 -4.07 0.18 -29.68
N VAL A 163 -4.00 -1.14 -29.49
CA VAL A 163 -5.14 -2.05 -29.65
C VAL A 163 -6.19 -1.78 -28.57
N LEU A 164 -5.75 -1.63 -27.31
CA LEU A 164 -6.62 -1.27 -26.18
C LEU A 164 -7.28 0.09 -26.39
N ASN A 165 -6.56 1.07 -26.91
CA ASN A 165 -7.11 2.39 -27.20
C ASN A 165 -8.26 2.30 -28.23
N THR A 166 -8.06 1.51 -29.27
CA THR A 166 -9.07 1.27 -30.28
C THR A 166 -10.27 0.51 -29.70
N ALA A 167 -10.02 -0.53 -28.90
CA ALA A 167 -11.05 -1.33 -28.26
C ALA A 167 -11.92 -0.48 -27.31
N ILE A 168 -11.31 0.32 -26.43
CA ILE A 168 -12.02 1.19 -25.48
C ILE A 168 -12.96 2.14 -26.22
N ASN A 169 -12.51 2.77 -27.31
CA ASN A 169 -13.33 3.69 -28.08
C ASN A 169 -14.47 2.98 -28.82
N ARG A 170 -14.22 1.80 -29.42
CA ARG A 170 -15.25 1.03 -30.16
C ARG A 170 -16.31 0.41 -29.25
N GLU A 171 -15.88 -0.05 -28.06
CA GLU A 171 -16.77 -0.68 -27.09
C GLU A 171 -17.48 0.35 -26.18
N GLY A 172 -17.14 1.62 -26.29
CA GLY A 172 -17.72 2.69 -25.47
C GLY A 172 -17.32 2.64 -23.99
N PHE A 173 -16.18 2.04 -23.67
CA PHE A 173 -15.68 2.02 -22.28
C PHE A 173 -15.15 3.38 -21.87
N ARG A 174 -15.44 3.78 -20.61
CA ARG A 174 -14.92 5.01 -20.05
C ARG A 174 -13.50 4.80 -19.51
N ARG A 175 -12.59 5.71 -19.88
CA ARG A 175 -11.28 5.82 -19.22
C ARG A 175 -11.40 6.69 -17.98
N LEU A 176 -10.64 6.35 -16.95
CA LEU A 176 -10.47 7.22 -15.81
C LEU A 176 -9.62 8.43 -16.24
N PRO A 177 -10.04 9.65 -15.92
CA PRO A 177 -9.29 10.86 -16.26
C PRO A 177 -8.03 10.96 -15.40
N TYR A 178 -6.99 11.57 -15.97
CA TYR A 178 -5.76 11.89 -15.25
C TYR A 178 -5.98 13.10 -14.35
N GLN A 179 -5.46 13.03 -13.14
CA GLN A 179 -5.64 14.06 -12.14
C GLN A 179 -4.34 14.82 -11.88
N ARG A 180 -4.39 16.16 -11.93
CA ARG A 180 -3.23 17.01 -11.58
C ARG A 180 -2.98 17.00 -10.06
N LYS A 181 -4.05 17.08 -9.27
CA LYS A 181 -4.03 16.97 -7.80
C LYS A 181 -4.76 15.69 -7.42
N ARG A 182 -4.01 14.68 -7.06
CA ARG A 182 -4.51 13.32 -6.82
C ARG A 182 -5.01 13.17 -5.41
N ILE A 183 -6.22 12.66 -5.26
CA ILE A 183 -6.80 12.29 -3.98
C ILE A 183 -6.68 10.79 -3.81
N VAL A 184 -6.20 10.36 -2.65
CA VAL A 184 -6.17 8.96 -2.24
C VAL A 184 -6.98 8.81 -0.97
N MET A 185 -8.02 7.99 -1.01
CA MET A 185 -8.78 7.60 0.17
C MET A 185 -8.44 6.16 0.54
N ASN A 186 -7.98 5.95 1.76
CA ASN A 186 -7.55 4.66 2.25
C ASN A 186 -8.30 4.30 3.54
N VAL A 187 -8.98 3.16 3.55
CA VAL A 187 -9.71 2.66 4.73
C VAL A 187 -8.97 1.49 5.34
N LYS A 188 -8.66 1.59 6.62
CA LYS A 188 -7.97 0.57 7.42
C LYS A 188 -8.85 0.10 8.57
N GLY A 189 -8.72 -1.16 8.91
CA GLY A 189 -9.46 -1.80 9.99
C GLY A 189 -9.50 -3.32 9.80
N ALA A 190 -9.88 -4.04 10.82
CA ALA A 190 -9.96 -5.50 10.80
C ALA A 190 -10.92 -6.02 9.70
N SER A 191 -10.80 -7.30 9.40
CA SER A 191 -11.78 -7.97 8.53
C SER A 191 -13.16 -7.92 9.19
N ALA A 192 -14.22 -7.61 8.43
CA ALA A 192 -15.58 -7.40 8.90
C ALA A 192 -15.79 -6.19 9.86
N ALA A 193 -14.81 -5.31 10.01
CA ALA A 193 -14.96 -4.07 10.80
C ALA A 193 -15.94 -3.06 10.19
N GLY A 194 -16.43 -3.27 8.96
CA GLY A 194 -17.36 -2.35 8.30
C GLY A 194 -16.70 -1.35 7.35
N LYS A 195 -15.49 -1.63 6.85
CA LYS A 195 -14.81 -0.75 5.89
C LYS A 195 -15.65 -0.38 4.67
N SER A 196 -16.39 -1.33 4.11
CA SER A 196 -17.26 -1.08 2.97
C SER A 196 -18.51 -0.27 3.30
N THR A 197 -18.92 -0.22 4.57
CA THR A 197 -20.10 0.55 4.98
C THR A 197 -19.85 2.06 5.05
N VAL A 198 -18.58 2.48 5.10
CA VAL A 198 -18.22 3.91 5.05
C VAL A 198 -18.13 4.46 3.61
N ARG A 199 -18.22 3.60 2.60
CA ARG A 199 -18.07 3.98 1.19
C ARG A 199 -19.08 5.03 0.70
N PRO A 200 -20.37 4.99 1.07
CA PRO A 200 -21.29 6.08 0.73
C PRO A 200 -20.83 7.44 1.29
N LYS A 201 -20.23 7.45 2.49
CA LYS A 201 -19.67 8.65 3.10
C LYS A 201 -18.41 9.15 2.40
N GLN A 202 -17.58 8.24 1.89
CA GLN A 202 -16.43 8.62 1.04
C GLN A 202 -16.91 9.26 -0.27
N ARG A 203 -18.02 8.81 -0.84
CA ARG A 203 -18.64 9.45 -2.00
C ARG A 203 -19.13 10.87 -1.66
N GLU A 204 -19.85 11.05 -0.56
CA GLU A 204 -20.25 12.38 -0.09
C GLU A 204 -19.04 13.31 0.13
N LEU A 205 -17.94 12.76 0.65
CA LEU A 205 -16.69 13.50 0.80
C LEU A 205 -16.11 13.92 -0.57
N ALA A 206 -16.07 13.02 -1.53
CA ALA A 206 -15.61 13.34 -2.88
C ALA A 206 -16.46 14.46 -3.51
N GLU A 207 -17.78 14.40 -3.35
CA GLU A 207 -18.72 15.45 -3.81
C GLU A 207 -18.43 16.80 -3.12
N LYS A 208 -18.20 16.82 -1.79
CA LYS A 208 -17.81 18.03 -1.03
C LYS A 208 -16.48 18.62 -1.52
N LEU A 209 -15.55 17.76 -1.94
CA LEU A 209 -14.26 18.17 -2.50
C LEU A 209 -14.36 18.60 -3.99
N GLY A 210 -15.56 18.54 -4.57
CA GLY A 210 -15.79 18.90 -5.98
C GLY A 210 -15.23 17.88 -6.97
N VAL A 211 -15.10 16.62 -6.56
CA VAL A 211 -14.52 15.53 -7.36
C VAL A 211 -15.59 14.49 -7.69
N ALA A 212 -15.64 14.08 -8.95
CA ALA A 212 -16.58 13.04 -9.38
C ALA A 212 -16.17 11.68 -8.82
N TRP A 213 -17.12 10.99 -8.19
CA TRP A 213 -16.89 9.64 -7.63
C TRP A 213 -16.43 8.63 -8.68
N GLU A 214 -16.90 8.80 -9.91
CA GLU A 214 -16.56 7.96 -11.05
C GLU A 214 -15.11 8.12 -11.52
N ASP A 215 -14.39 9.13 -11.03
CA ASP A 215 -12.98 9.38 -11.36
C ASP A 215 -12.00 8.64 -10.43
N PHE A 216 -12.53 7.92 -9.44
CA PHE A 216 -11.74 7.07 -8.56
C PHE A 216 -11.53 5.67 -9.15
N ALA A 217 -10.28 5.21 -9.13
CA ALA A 217 -9.94 3.80 -9.30
C ALA A 217 -10.06 3.06 -7.98
N LEU A 218 -10.87 2.01 -7.92
CA LEU A 218 -10.95 1.14 -6.75
C LEU A 218 -9.81 0.13 -6.77
N ILE A 219 -9.04 0.08 -5.70
CA ILE A 219 -7.98 -0.91 -5.47
C ILE A 219 -8.41 -1.80 -4.30
N SER A 220 -8.88 -2.99 -4.62
CA SER A 220 -9.31 -3.99 -3.64
C SER A 220 -9.02 -5.40 -4.12
N PRO A 221 -8.51 -6.31 -3.27
CA PRO A 221 -8.26 -7.69 -3.65
C PRO A 221 -9.57 -8.46 -3.90
N ASP A 222 -10.68 -8.03 -3.35
CA ASP A 222 -11.91 -8.83 -3.35
C ASP A 222 -12.54 -8.98 -4.74
N TYR A 223 -12.53 -7.93 -5.58
CA TYR A 223 -13.04 -8.08 -6.95
C TYR A 223 -12.09 -8.88 -7.85
N TRP A 224 -10.78 -8.89 -7.57
CA TRP A 224 -9.83 -9.75 -8.28
C TRP A 224 -10.10 -11.23 -8.03
N ARG A 225 -10.58 -11.62 -6.83
CA ARG A 225 -10.95 -13.01 -6.52
C ARG A 225 -12.09 -13.49 -7.42
N LYS A 226 -13.13 -12.67 -7.59
CA LYS A 226 -14.24 -12.99 -8.51
C LYS A 226 -13.87 -12.85 -9.99
N TYR A 227 -12.82 -12.11 -10.32
CA TYR A 227 -12.23 -12.12 -11.65
C TYR A 227 -11.50 -13.43 -11.93
N LEU A 228 -10.72 -13.93 -10.99
CA LEU A 228 -9.89 -15.13 -11.15
C LEU A 228 -10.72 -16.42 -11.10
N LEU A 229 -11.66 -16.51 -10.17
CA LEU A 229 -12.48 -17.70 -9.93
C LEU A 229 -13.92 -17.47 -10.33
N ASP A 230 -14.50 -18.50 -10.96
CA ASP A 230 -15.93 -18.61 -11.14
C ASP A 230 -16.53 -19.25 -9.87
N TYR A 231 -17.16 -18.41 -9.04
CA TYR A 231 -17.72 -18.86 -7.77
C TYR A 231 -18.89 -19.80 -7.94
N ASP A 232 -19.66 -19.66 -9.01
CA ASP A 232 -20.79 -20.55 -9.29
C ASP A 232 -20.31 -21.99 -9.57
N SER A 233 -19.17 -22.13 -10.24
CA SER A 233 -18.57 -23.43 -10.52
C SER A 233 -17.95 -24.09 -9.30
N LEU A 234 -17.62 -23.32 -8.24
CA LEU A 234 -17.11 -23.86 -6.98
C LEU A 234 -18.21 -24.51 -6.11
N GLY A 235 -19.49 -24.22 -6.39
CA GLY A 235 -20.59 -24.73 -5.58
C GLY A 235 -20.40 -24.41 -4.08
N ALA A 236 -20.46 -25.40 -3.23
CA ALA A 236 -20.28 -25.22 -1.78
C ALA A 236 -18.86 -24.81 -1.36
N ASP A 237 -17.87 -25.00 -2.22
CA ASP A 237 -16.46 -24.73 -1.92
C ASP A 237 -16.04 -23.28 -2.18
N TYR A 238 -16.94 -22.44 -2.71
CA TYR A 238 -16.65 -21.02 -2.92
C TYR A 238 -16.20 -20.27 -1.64
N LYS A 239 -16.59 -20.77 -0.46
CA LYS A 239 -16.12 -20.25 0.85
C LYS A 239 -14.60 -20.30 1.00
N TYR A 240 -13.91 -21.18 0.26
CA TYR A 240 -12.44 -21.30 0.25
C TYR A 240 -11.77 -20.42 -0.83
N ALA A 241 -12.53 -19.70 -1.63
CA ALA A 241 -12.00 -18.88 -2.74
C ALA A 241 -10.88 -17.91 -2.30
N ALA A 242 -10.94 -17.42 -1.06
CA ALA A 242 -9.89 -16.56 -0.51
C ALA A 242 -8.54 -17.29 -0.39
N MET A 243 -8.53 -18.56 0.04
CA MET A 243 -7.32 -19.39 0.12
C MET A 243 -6.80 -19.75 -1.27
N LEU A 244 -7.73 -20.09 -2.18
CA LEU A 244 -7.40 -20.53 -3.53
C LEU A 244 -6.81 -19.44 -4.43
N THR A 245 -6.89 -18.17 -4.04
CA THR A 245 -6.44 -17.02 -4.84
C THR A 245 -5.31 -16.22 -4.18
N GLY A 246 -4.74 -16.69 -3.09
CA GLY A 246 -3.77 -15.93 -2.31
C GLY A 246 -2.47 -15.62 -3.07
N GLN A 247 -1.93 -16.61 -3.77
CA GLN A 247 -0.69 -16.47 -4.55
C GLN A 247 -0.89 -15.61 -5.79
N GLU A 248 -1.97 -15.84 -6.53
CA GLU A 248 -2.33 -15.06 -7.72
C GLU A 248 -2.54 -13.58 -7.38
N LEU A 249 -3.18 -13.30 -6.24
CA LEU A 249 -3.34 -11.93 -5.78
C LEU A 249 -2.01 -11.26 -5.45
N SER A 250 -1.05 -11.98 -4.89
CA SER A 250 0.29 -11.45 -4.65
C SER A 250 0.98 -11.05 -5.97
N ILE A 251 0.85 -11.87 -7.01
CA ILE A 251 1.38 -11.57 -8.35
C ILE A 251 0.67 -10.35 -8.95
N ILE A 252 -0.67 -10.29 -8.85
CA ILE A 252 -1.46 -9.15 -9.33
C ILE A 252 -1.04 -7.87 -8.61
N ASP A 253 -0.88 -7.92 -7.30
CA ASP A 253 -0.47 -6.78 -6.50
C ASP A 253 0.89 -6.22 -6.93
N HIS A 254 1.89 -7.08 -7.15
CA HIS A 254 3.19 -6.67 -7.68
C HIS A 254 3.10 -6.05 -9.08
N LYS A 255 2.32 -6.66 -9.98
CA LYS A 255 2.11 -6.13 -11.33
C LYS A 255 1.37 -4.80 -11.31
N LEU A 256 0.36 -4.68 -10.47
CA LEU A 256 -0.42 -3.45 -10.30
C LEU A 256 0.45 -2.32 -9.77
N ASP A 257 1.28 -2.59 -8.78
CA ASP A 257 2.17 -1.58 -8.20
C ASP A 257 3.13 -1.00 -9.24
N ARG A 258 3.83 -1.85 -9.98
CA ARG A 258 4.69 -1.43 -11.11
C ARG A 258 3.92 -0.66 -12.19
N TYR A 259 2.70 -1.08 -12.51
CA TYR A 259 1.86 -0.38 -13.48
C TYR A 259 1.49 1.02 -13.01
N MET A 260 1.12 1.16 -11.73
CA MET A 260 0.77 2.43 -11.13
C MET A 260 1.98 3.37 -11.03
N GLU A 261 3.16 2.84 -10.71
CA GLU A 261 4.40 3.60 -10.71
C GLU A 261 4.72 4.21 -12.09
N GLN A 262 4.64 3.42 -13.15
CA GLN A 262 4.82 3.91 -14.51
C GLN A 262 3.78 4.95 -14.92
N LYS A 263 2.52 4.82 -14.44
CA LYS A 263 1.49 5.85 -14.63
C LYS A 263 1.82 7.13 -13.85
N ALA A 264 2.33 7.01 -12.64
CA ALA A 264 2.73 8.16 -11.83
C ALA A 264 3.89 8.93 -12.47
N GLU A 265 4.91 8.24 -13.00
CA GLU A 265 6.01 8.85 -13.75
C GLU A 265 5.52 9.65 -14.96
N ARG A 266 4.47 9.17 -15.64
CA ARG A 266 3.85 9.84 -16.79
C ARG A 266 2.81 10.91 -16.40
N GLN A 267 2.54 11.08 -15.10
CA GLN A 267 1.47 11.95 -14.58
C GLN A 267 0.06 11.52 -15.06
N GLU A 268 -0.15 10.24 -15.27
CA GLU A 268 -1.39 9.65 -15.77
C GLU A 268 -2.22 8.97 -14.68
N MET A 269 -2.09 9.43 -13.43
CA MET A 269 -2.78 8.82 -12.29
C MET A 269 -4.20 9.37 -12.11
N PRO A 270 -5.21 8.50 -11.90
CA PRO A 270 -6.54 8.89 -11.44
C PRO A 270 -6.52 9.15 -9.92
N HIS A 271 -7.66 9.53 -9.36
CA HIS A 271 -7.90 9.39 -7.92
C HIS A 271 -7.94 7.91 -7.52
N LEU A 272 -7.55 7.58 -6.29
CA LEU A 272 -7.50 6.21 -5.79
C LEU A 272 -8.39 6.02 -4.57
N LEU A 273 -9.19 4.96 -4.59
CA LEU A 273 -9.88 4.42 -3.43
C LEU A 273 -9.25 3.08 -3.07
N ILE A 274 -8.54 3.02 -1.93
CA ILE A 274 -7.77 1.85 -1.53
C ILE A 274 -8.48 1.14 -0.38
N ASP A 275 -8.92 -0.09 -0.64
CA ASP A 275 -9.53 -1.00 0.33
C ASP A 275 -8.69 -2.28 0.42
N ARG A 276 -7.51 -2.18 1.04
CA ARG A 276 -6.61 -3.29 1.28
C ARG A 276 -6.44 -3.50 2.78
N PHE A 277 -6.48 -4.76 3.20
CA PHE A 277 -6.29 -5.14 4.58
C PHE A 277 -4.83 -5.01 5.04
N ARG A 278 -3.85 -5.42 4.24
CA ARG A 278 -2.44 -5.49 4.63
C ARG A 278 -1.90 -4.14 5.11
N PHE A 279 -1.33 -4.12 6.30
CA PHE A 279 -0.70 -2.94 6.90
C PHE A 279 0.75 -2.78 6.46
N ASP A 280 1.49 -3.87 6.32
CA ASP A 280 2.88 -3.91 5.84
C ASP A 280 3.09 -3.19 4.49
N SER A 281 2.10 -3.27 3.61
CA SER A 281 2.11 -2.60 2.30
C SER A 281 1.94 -1.07 2.36
N PHE A 282 1.84 -0.47 3.55
CA PHE A 282 1.55 0.96 3.75
C PHE A 282 2.52 1.64 4.71
N MET A 283 3.48 0.89 5.27
CA MET A 283 4.49 1.47 6.14
C MET A 283 5.55 2.19 5.32
N VAL A 284 5.92 3.38 5.76
CA VAL A 284 7.05 4.14 5.21
C VAL A 284 8.29 3.61 5.89
N ASP A 285 9.25 3.13 5.12
CA ASP A 285 10.51 2.66 5.67
C ASP A 285 11.27 3.81 6.34
N SER A 286 11.97 3.51 7.43
CA SER A 286 12.79 4.46 8.20
C SER A 286 13.92 5.14 7.40
N SER A 287 14.24 4.61 6.21
CA SER A 287 15.19 5.21 5.27
C SER A 287 14.60 6.35 4.42
N GLY A 288 13.28 6.58 4.49
CA GLY A 288 12.60 7.54 3.63
C GLY A 288 12.41 7.06 2.18
N ASP A 289 12.91 5.88 1.85
CA ASP A 289 12.66 5.24 0.56
C ASP A 289 11.26 4.59 0.57
N TYR A 290 10.41 5.11 -0.28
CA TYR A 290 9.08 4.54 -0.52
C TYR A 290 9.24 3.19 -1.24
N HIS A 291 9.47 2.12 -0.48
CA HIS A 291 9.49 0.79 -1.08
C HIS A 291 8.17 0.46 -1.77
N SER A 292 8.28 -0.21 -2.84
CA SER A 292 7.46 -0.44 -4.02
C SER A 292 5.98 -0.81 -3.82
N THR A 293 5.44 -0.95 -2.62
CA THR A 293 4.08 -1.48 -2.41
C THR A 293 3.05 -0.44 -1.96
N LEU A 294 3.46 0.82 -1.83
CA LEU A 294 2.66 1.85 -1.20
C LEU A 294 1.87 2.70 -2.20
N LEU A 295 0.74 2.21 -2.69
CA LEU A 295 -0.11 2.96 -3.62
C LEU A 295 -0.57 4.32 -3.08
N THR A 296 -0.65 4.47 -1.76
CA THR A 296 -0.97 5.72 -1.08
C THR A 296 0.06 6.82 -1.36
N ARG A 297 1.32 6.47 -1.67
CA ARG A 297 2.40 7.42 -2.03
C ARG A 297 2.07 8.30 -3.24
N PHE A 298 1.16 7.85 -4.09
CA PHE A 298 0.77 8.58 -5.29
C PHE A 298 -0.24 9.71 -5.04
N GLY A 299 -0.77 9.85 -3.83
CA GLY A 299 -1.67 10.94 -3.46
C GLY A 299 -0.93 12.24 -3.16
N ASP A 300 -1.47 13.36 -3.63
CA ASP A 300 -1.07 14.70 -3.19
C ASP A 300 -1.87 15.12 -1.94
N MET A 301 -3.13 14.67 -1.87
CA MET A 301 -4.01 14.73 -0.71
C MET A 301 -4.42 13.31 -0.34
N VAL A 302 -4.16 12.91 0.89
CA VAL A 302 -4.39 11.55 1.38
C VAL A 302 -5.36 11.58 2.54
N PHE A 303 -6.37 10.71 2.49
CA PHE A 303 -7.31 10.47 3.57
C PHE A 303 -7.09 9.06 4.14
N LEU A 304 -6.80 8.98 5.43
CA LEU A 304 -6.63 7.75 6.17
C LEU A 304 -7.80 7.56 7.13
N PHE A 305 -8.66 6.60 6.88
CA PHE A 305 -9.80 6.27 7.72
C PHE A 305 -9.52 4.98 8.50
N PHE A 306 -9.46 5.06 9.81
CA PHE A 306 -9.22 3.93 10.70
C PHE A 306 -10.54 3.49 11.33
N VAL A 307 -11.05 2.33 10.90
CA VAL A 307 -12.32 1.78 11.39
C VAL A 307 -12.05 0.86 12.57
N ILE A 308 -12.52 1.27 13.74
CA ILE A 308 -12.37 0.57 15.01
C ILE A 308 -13.70 -0.14 15.30
N THR A 309 -13.64 -1.45 15.52
CA THR A 309 -14.78 -2.29 15.86
C THR A 309 -14.31 -3.36 16.82
N ALA A 310 -15.05 -3.65 17.85
CA ALA A 310 -14.70 -4.67 18.82
C ALA A 310 -14.47 -6.04 18.15
N PRO A 311 -13.41 -6.79 18.50
CA PRO A 311 -13.08 -8.07 17.86
C PRO A 311 -14.23 -9.09 17.89
N ALA A 312 -14.96 -9.20 19.00
CA ALA A 312 -16.14 -10.08 19.10
C ALA A 312 -17.22 -9.67 18.08
N GLU A 313 -17.48 -8.37 17.93
CA GLU A 313 -18.44 -7.86 16.96
C GLU A 313 -18.00 -8.12 15.50
N THR A 314 -16.72 -8.07 15.20
CA THR A 314 -16.22 -8.44 13.85
C THR A 314 -16.50 -9.90 13.53
N VAL A 315 -16.40 -10.81 14.50
CA VAL A 315 -16.74 -12.22 14.34
C VAL A 315 -18.22 -12.39 14.07
N GLU A 316 -19.08 -11.73 14.86
CA GLU A 316 -20.53 -11.78 14.72
C GLU A 316 -20.99 -11.24 13.36
N ARG A 317 -20.44 -10.11 12.92
CA ARG A 317 -20.71 -9.52 11.60
C ARG A 317 -20.26 -10.43 10.46
N ALA A 318 -19.10 -11.06 10.59
CA ALA A 318 -18.62 -12.03 9.61
C ALA A 318 -19.52 -13.25 9.52
N TRP A 319 -20.03 -13.74 10.67
CA TRP A 319 -20.99 -14.84 10.73
C TRP A 319 -22.30 -14.47 10.05
N LYS A 320 -22.93 -13.34 10.43
CA LYS A 320 -24.16 -12.85 9.81
C LYS A 320 -24.02 -12.68 8.29
N ARG A 321 -22.90 -12.12 7.86
CA ARG A 321 -22.57 -12.01 6.43
C ARG A 321 -22.46 -13.38 5.78
N GLY A 322 -21.84 -14.34 6.45
CA GLY A 322 -21.75 -15.73 5.97
C GLY A 322 -23.11 -16.34 5.73
N LEU A 323 -24.07 -16.13 6.65
CA LEU A 323 -25.44 -16.62 6.50
C LEU A 323 -26.19 -16.00 5.33
N THR A 324 -25.98 -14.72 5.05
CA THR A 324 -26.68 -13.98 3.99
C THR A 324 -26.05 -14.13 2.61
N THR A 325 -24.72 -14.04 2.56
CA THR A 325 -23.95 -14.04 1.30
C THR A 325 -23.20 -15.35 1.09
N GLN A 326 -23.29 -16.27 2.05
CA GLN A 326 -22.55 -17.53 2.13
C GLN A 326 -21.02 -17.34 2.16
N ARG A 327 -20.52 -16.13 2.39
CA ARG A 327 -19.10 -15.81 2.48
C ARG A 327 -18.61 -15.91 3.92
N TYR A 328 -18.21 -17.10 4.30
CA TYR A 328 -17.64 -17.37 5.61
C TYR A 328 -16.15 -17.01 5.68
N LYS A 329 -15.71 -16.76 6.88
CA LYS A 329 -14.30 -16.66 7.24
C LYS A 329 -14.09 -17.37 8.58
N ALA A 330 -12.99 -18.08 8.71
CA ALA A 330 -12.63 -18.76 9.95
C ALA A 330 -12.48 -17.76 11.11
N VAL A 331 -12.89 -18.16 12.32
CA VAL A 331 -12.86 -17.27 13.50
C VAL A 331 -11.43 -16.93 13.89
N ASP A 332 -10.52 -17.88 13.88
CA ASP A 332 -9.09 -17.70 14.14
C ASP A 332 -8.45 -16.68 13.16
N ASP A 333 -8.76 -16.78 11.87
CA ASP A 333 -8.35 -15.80 10.87
C ASP A 333 -8.90 -14.39 11.18
N LEU A 334 -10.15 -14.29 11.64
CA LEU A 334 -10.77 -13.02 12.00
C LEU A 334 -10.08 -12.41 13.22
N LEU A 335 -9.83 -13.21 14.24
CA LEU A 335 -9.13 -12.78 15.46
C LEU A 335 -7.68 -12.39 15.17
N TYR A 336 -6.98 -13.15 14.34
CA TYR A 336 -5.64 -12.80 13.86
C TYR A 336 -5.63 -11.46 13.13
N HIS A 337 -6.58 -11.22 12.22
CA HIS A 337 -6.71 -9.95 11.50
C HIS A 337 -7.07 -8.77 12.42
N ASN A 338 -7.78 -9.01 13.52
CA ASN A 338 -8.00 -7.96 14.53
C ASN A 338 -6.67 -7.58 15.19
N ARG A 339 -5.91 -8.57 15.66
CA ARG A 339 -4.60 -8.32 16.28
C ARG A 339 -3.65 -7.59 15.31
N GLU A 340 -3.57 -8.04 14.05
CA GLU A 340 -2.77 -7.40 13.02
C GLU A 340 -3.20 -5.94 12.80
N ALA A 341 -4.50 -5.68 12.66
CA ALA A 341 -5.02 -4.34 12.44
C ALA A 341 -4.68 -3.40 13.60
N PHE A 342 -4.97 -3.79 14.84
CA PHE A 342 -4.75 -2.94 16.00
C PHE A 342 -3.27 -2.81 16.40
N THR A 343 -2.41 -3.73 15.97
CA THR A 343 -0.95 -3.58 16.07
C THR A 343 -0.42 -2.63 15.01
N GLY A 344 -0.93 -2.71 13.77
CA GLY A 344 -0.44 -1.91 12.64
C GLY A 344 -0.99 -0.48 12.56
N ILE A 345 -2.15 -0.18 13.17
CA ILE A 345 -2.75 1.17 13.14
C ILE A 345 -1.79 2.24 13.70
N PRO A 346 -1.17 2.11 14.87
CA PRO A 346 -0.29 3.14 15.41
C PRO A 346 0.90 3.41 14.49
N GLU A 347 1.57 2.37 14.03
CA GLU A 347 2.75 2.49 13.17
C GLU A 347 2.41 3.18 11.85
N LEU A 348 1.32 2.76 11.20
CA LEU A 348 0.83 3.39 10.00
C LEU A 348 0.48 4.86 10.21
N PHE A 349 -0.24 5.18 11.28
CA PHE A 349 -0.65 6.54 11.62
C PHE A 349 0.56 7.47 11.77
N PHE A 350 1.52 7.11 12.61
CA PHE A 350 2.68 7.95 12.87
C PHE A 350 3.61 8.07 11.64
N SER A 351 3.77 7.01 10.86
CA SER A 351 4.58 7.07 9.64
C SER A 351 4.02 8.06 8.61
N TRP A 352 2.69 8.13 8.48
CA TRP A 352 2.05 9.05 7.53
C TRP A 352 1.93 10.47 8.04
N THR A 353 1.61 10.68 9.32
CA THR A 353 1.50 12.02 9.90
C THR A 353 2.83 12.76 10.00
N ALA A 354 3.95 12.03 9.92
CA ALA A 354 5.29 12.62 9.85
C ALA A 354 5.67 13.15 8.44
N ILE A 355 4.90 12.83 7.41
CA ILE A 355 5.18 13.27 6.03
C ILE A 355 4.80 14.74 5.86
N ALA A 356 5.78 15.57 5.48
CA ALA A 356 5.60 17.03 5.40
C ALA A 356 5.22 17.54 3.99
N ASP A 357 5.48 16.76 2.93
CA ASP A 357 5.30 17.13 1.53
C ASP A 357 3.90 16.84 0.98
N LYS A 358 3.01 16.26 1.80
CA LYS A 358 1.65 15.89 1.45
C LYS A 358 0.63 16.43 2.44
N THR A 359 -0.59 16.67 1.94
CA THR A 359 -1.73 16.93 2.82
C THR A 359 -2.31 15.60 3.29
N ILE A 360 -2.13 15.28 4.56
CA ILE A 360 -2.60 14.03 5.17
C ILE A 360 -3.74 14.32 6.13
N HIS A 361 -4.96 14.00 5.72
CA HIS A 361 -6.13 13.97 6.59
C HIS A 361 -6.29 12.57 7.18
N TYR A 362 -6.71 12.49 8.43
CA TYR A 362 -7.00 11.21 9.08
C TYR A 362 -8.20 11.29 9.98
N GLU A 363 -8.87 10.15 10.15
CA GLU A 363 -10.04 10.01 10.99
C GLU A 363 -10.09 8.62 11.63
N PHE A 364 -10.36 8.57 12.92
CA PHE A 364 -10.62 7.36 13.67
C PHE A 364 -12.14 7.24 13.87
N LEU A 365 -12.67 6.15 13.34
CA LEU A 365 -14.10 5.85 13.29
C LEU A 365 -14.42 4.70 14.25
N ASP A 366 -15.13 4.98 15.32
CA ASP A 366 -15.74 3.93 16.12
C ASP A 366 -16.98 3.42 15.38
N ASN A 367 -16.90 2.18 14.94
CA ASN A 367 -17.97 1.50 14.21
C ASN A 367 -18.65 0.40 15.04
N ASP A 368 -18.51 0.47 16.35
CA ASP A 368 -19.27 -0.37 17.28
C ASP A 368 -20.66 0.26 17.52
N VAL A 369 -21.41 0.35 16.43
CA VAL A 369 -22.72 1.00 16.35
C VAL A 369 -23.76 0.02 15.81
N ALA A 370 -25.04 0.32 16.03
CA ALA A 370 -26.14 -0.47 15.50
C ALA A 370 -26.08 -0.59 13.98
N LEU A 371 -26.49 -1.72 13.44
CA LEU A 371 -26.50 -1.98 11.99
C LEU A 371 -27.31 -0.89 11.26
N GLY A 372 -26.70 -0.27 10.26
CA GLY A 372 -27.29 0.81 9.48
C GLY A 372 -27.06 2.21 10.06
N SER A 373 -26.51 2.32 11.27
CA SER A 373 -26.08 3.61 11.83
C SER A 373 -24.71 3.99 11.26
N PRO A 374 -24.46 5.28 11.01
CA PRO A 374 -23.14 5.74 10.62
C PRO A 374 -22.14 5.61 11.80
N PRO A 375 -20.85 5.42 11.51
CA PRO A 375 -19.84 5.35 12.55
C PRO A 375 -19.70 6.68 13.28
N ARG A 376 -19.13 6.64 14.49
CA ARG A 376 -18.80 7.83 15.29
C ARG A 376 -17.38 8.28 14.99
N THR A 377 -17.17 9.57 14.74
CA THR A 377 -15.82 10.15 14.68
C THR A 377 -15.30 10.33 16.10
N ILE A 378 -14.26 9.59 16.49
CA ILE A 378 -13.70 9.68 17.85
C ILE A 378 -12.41 10.49 17.91
N ALA A 379 -11.70 10.62 16.78
CA ALA A 379 -10.58 11.53 16.60
C ALA A 379 -10.39 11.81 15.11
N PHE A 380 -9.87 12.97 14.77
CA PHE A 380 -9.53 13.36 13.40
C PHE A 380 -8.45 14.45 13.38
N GLY A 381 -7.91 14.73 12.21
CA GLY A 381 -6.94 15.81 12.07
C GLY A 381 -6.29 15.88 10.70
N GLU A 382 -5.32 16.80 10.59
CA GLU A 382 -4.50 17.00 9.42
C GLU A 382 -3.04 17.15 9.83
N GLY A 383 -2.15 16.35 9.22
CA GLY A 383 -0.72 16.38 9.54
C GLY A 383 -0.45 16.24 11.04
N GLY A 384 0.23 17.21 11.63
CA GLY A 384 0.57 17.22 13.05
C GLY A 384 -0.51 17.80 13.99
N GLN A 385 -1.71 18.13 13.51
CA GLN A 385 -2.80 18.68 14.31
C GLN A 385 -3.89 17.63 14.50
N MET A 386 -4.29 17.36 15.74
CA MET A 386 -5.25 16.31 16.09
C MET A 386 -6.36 16.85 17.00
N VAL A 387 -7.59 16.48 16.71
CA VAL A 387 -8.72 16.66 17.60
C VAL A 387 -9.15 15.29 18.12
N ILE A 388 -9.22 15.11 19.44
CA ILE A 388 -9.71 13.90 20.08
C ILE A 388 -11.05 14.21 20.74
N LEU A 389 -12.11 13.56 20.24
CA LEU A 389 -13.47 13.74 20.70
C LEU A 389 -13.85 12.72 21.79
N ASP A 390 -13.34 11.49 21.67
CA ASP A 390 -13.61 10.42 22.63
C ASP A 390 -12.32 9.62 22.91
N PRO A 391 -11.52 10.06 23.90
CA PRO A 391 -10.27 9.38 24.23
C PRO A 391 -10.48 7.99 24.85
N VAL A 392 -11.66 7.71 25.42
CA VAL A 392 -12.01 6.38 25.95
C VAL A 392 -12.18 5.40 24.80
N ALA A 393 -12.94 5.78 23.77
CA ALA A 393 -13.12 4.96 22.59
C ALA A 393 -11.80 4.81 21.79
N LEU A 394 -10.97 5.86 21.72
CA LEU A 394 -9.67 5.82 21.07
C LEU A 394 -8.72 4.81 21.73
N ALA A 395 -8.77 4.66 23.06
CA ALA A 395 -7.99 3.70 23.81
C ALA A 395 -8.31 2.21 23.47
N ASN A 396 -9.43 1.96 22.79
CA ASN A 396 -9.75 0.62 22.29
C ASN A 396 -8.72 0.11 21.25
N ILE A 397 -7.96 0.99 20.62
CA ILE A 397 -6.83 0.56 19.75
C ILE A 397 -5.84 -0.27 20.56
N ASP A 398 -5.52 0.14 21.78
CA ASP A 398 -4.61 -0.58 22.66
C ASP A 398 -5.28 -1.85 23.24
N ARG A 399 -6.51 -1.74 23.69
CA ARG A 399 -7.27 -2.85 24.24
C ARG A 399 -7.46 -4.00 23.26
N PHE A 400 -7.76 -3.68 21.99
CA PHE A 400 -8.07 -4.68 20.97
C PHE A 400 -6.81 -5.32 20.36
N ARG A 401 -5.61 -4.92 20.76
CA ARG A 401 -4.37 -5.66 20.47
C ARG A 401 -4.27 -6.97 21.26
N SER A 402 -4.82 -6.99 22.49
CA SER A 402 -4.81 -8.14 23.39
C SER A 402 -5.93 -9.15 23.08
N VAL A 403 -6.07 -9.51 21.79
CA VAL A 403 -7.06 -10.50 21.34
C VAL A 403 -6.57 -11.91 21.63
N ASN A 404 -7.40 -12.71 22.29
CA ASN A 404 -7.20 -14.14 22.46
C ASN A 404 -7.52 -14.88 21.15
N LEU A 405 -6.50 -15.36 20.46
CA LEU A 405 -6.64 -16.06 19.18
C LEU A 405 -7.29 -17.44 19.32
N ASP A 406 -7.25 -18.04 20.53
CA ASP A 406 -7.83 -19.34 20.83
C ASP A 406 -9.25 -19.24 21.41
N ALA A 407 -9.84 -18.04 21.41
CA ALA A 407 -11.18 -17.83 21.95
C ALA A 407 -12.23 -18.72 21.27
N ARG A 408 -13.07 -19.35 22.10
CA ARG A 408 -14.16 -20.22 21.64
C ARG A 408 -15.55 -19.65 21.93
N THR A 409 -15.60 -18.56 22.69
CA THR A 409 -16.84 -17.84 23.02
C THR A 409 -16.60 -16.33 22.87
N PRO A 410 -17.63 -15.52 22.61
CA PRO A 410 -17.48 -14.07 22.50
C PRO A 410 -16.84 -13.41 23.73
N ASP A 411 -17.17 -13.87 24.92
CA ASP A 411 -16.65 -13.34 26.18
C ASP A 411 -15.14 -13.63 26.37
N ALA A 412 -14.63 -14.70 25.73
CA ALA A 412 -13.22 -15.07 25.80
C ALA A 412 -12.34 -14.34 24.77
N VAL A 413 -12.91 -13.53 23.88
CA VAL A 413 -12.19 -12.86 22.80
C VAL A 413 -11.21 -11.81 23.31
N LEU A 414 -11.58 -11.09 24.36
CA LEU A 414 -10.68 -10.17 25.05
C LEU A 414 -10.24 -10.81 26.37
N ILE A 415 -8.95 -10.67 26.70
CA ILE A 415 -8.38 -11.22 27.93
C ILE A 415 -8.95 -10.45 29.12
N GLU A 416 -9.59 -11.15 30.04
CA GLU A 416 -10.17 -10.55 31.25
C GLU A 416 -9.07 -9.90 32.10
N GLY A 417 -9.36 -8.71 32.63
CA GLY A 417 -8.45 -7.95 33.51
C GLY A 417 -7.42 -7.09 32.80
N GLU A 418 -7.26 -7.23 31.50
CA GLU A 418 -6.42 -6.32 30.69
C GLU A 418 -7.28 -5.14 30.20
N GLY A 419 -7.21 -4.01 30.88
CA GLY A 419 -7.69 -2.72 30.39
C GLY A 419 -6.75 -2.18 29.30
N PRO A 420 -7.13 -1.06 28.63
CA PRO A 420 -6.22 -0.39 27.69
C PRO A 420 -4.98 0.12 28.46
N ASP A 421 -3.80 -0.09 27.88
CA ASP A 421 -2.55 0.44 28.42
C ASP A 421 -2.33 1.93 28.09
N TYR A 422 -3.22 2.51 27.25
CA TYR A 422 -3.17 3.88 26.74
C TYR A 422 -1.88 4.25 26.00
N SER A 423 -1.14 3.26 25.50
CA SER A 423 0.16 3.48 24.86
C SER A 423 0.03 4.29 23.57
N PHE A 424 -0.99 4.03 22.76
CA PHE A 424 -1.24 4.79 21.56
C PHE A 424 -1.58 6.26 21.85
N LEU A 425 -2.45 6.50 22.85
CA LEU A 425 -2.83 7.85 23.26
C LEU A 425 -1.59 8.62 23.79
N SER A 426 -0.77 7.98 24.63
CA SER A 426 0.46 8.58 25.13
C SER A 426 1.46 8.90 24.02
N GLN A 427 1.56 8.04 23.00
CA GLN A 427 2.36 8.31 21.81
C GLN A 427 1.81 9.50 21.00
N CYS A 428 0.47 9.62 20.85
CA CYS A 428 -0.14 10.79 20.22
C CYS A 428 0.26 12.07 20.95
N ILE A 429 0.14 12.10 22.30
CA ILE A 429 0.54 13.26 23.13
C ILE A 429 2.00 13.64 22.91
N ALA A 430 2.88 12.65 22.82
CA ALA A 430 4.32 12.86 22.65
C ALA A 430 4.70 13.29 21.22
N ALA A 431 4.04 12.74 20.20
CA ALA A 431 4.44 12.89 18.81
C ALA A 431 3.73 14.05 18.07
N MET A 432 2.46 14.35 18.45
CA MET A 432 1.69 15.36 17.73
C MET A 432 2.03 16.78 18.21
N PRO A 433 2.36 17.71 17.30
CA PRO A 433 2.64 19.11 17.66
C PRO A 433 1.49 19.83 18.37
N GLY A 434 0.24 19.51 18.01
CA GLY A 434 -0.95 20.11 18.60
C GLY A 434 -2.10 19.11 18.75
N ILE A 435 -2.70 19.08 19.95
CA ILE A 435 -3.90 18.26 20.21
C ILE A 435 -4.94 19.12 20.89
N GLU A 436 -6.16 19.06 20.39
CA GLU A 436 -7.35 19.57 21.03
C GLU A 436 -8.17 18.40 21.57
N LEU A 437 -8.54 18.47 22.85
CA LEU A 437 -9.46 17.53 23.47
C LEU A 437 -10.83 18.19 23.52
N ALA A 438 -11.81 17.63 22.82
CA ALA A 438 -13.15 18.20 22.74
C ALA A 438 -14.22 17.19 23.16
N ASN A 439 -15.30 17.68 23.72
CA ASN A 439 -16.45 16.87 24.10
C ASN A 439 -17.17 16.38 22.84
N PHE A 440 -17.39 15.07 22.76
CA PHE A 440 -18.01 14.43 21.59
C PHE A 440 -19.40 15.01 21.25
N ASP A 441 -20.23 15.27 22.24
CA ASP A 441 -21.63 15.72 22.04
C ASP A 441 -21.71 17.22 21.75
N THR A 442 -20.96 18.02 22.50
CA THR A 442 -21.09 19.49 22.48
C THR A 442 -20.05 20.20 21.61
N SER A 443 -19.04 19.47 21.16
CA SER A 443 -17.86 20.01 20.42
C SER A 443 -17.05 21.04 21.23
N ARG A 444 -17.35 21.25 22.51
CA ARG A 444 -16.62 22.17 23.38
C ARG A 444 -15.25 21.64 23.68
N ILE A 445 -14.22 22.48 23.53
CA ILE A 445 -12.85 22.15 23.85
C ILE A 445 -12.68 22.17 25.37
N TYR A 446 -12.15 21.07 25.93
CA TYR A 446 -11.86 20.97 27.35
C TYR A 446 -10.38 20.88 27.66
N GLY A 447 -9.52 20.83 26.63
CA GLY A 447 -8.09 20.86 26.83
C GLY A 447 -7.32 21.05 25.53
N ARG A 448 -6.17 21.72 25.65
CA ARG A 448 -5.20 21.87 24.58
C ARG A 448 -3.83 21.41 25.05
N ILE A 449 -3.18 20.64 24.19
CA ILE A 449 -1.84 20.12 24.39
C ILE A 449 -0.97 20.56 23.21
N SER A 450 0.15 21.15 23.51
CA SER A 450 1.14 21.55 22.52
C SER A 450 2.50 20.95 22.87
N LYS A 451 3.09 20.22 21.91
CA LYS A 451 4.41 19.56 22.09
C LYS A 451 4.49 18.75 23.39
N GLY A 452 3.47 17.95 23.66
CA GLY A 452 3.38 17.07 24.82
C GLY A 452 3.07 17.76 26.16
N LYS A 453 2.75 19.06 26.16
CA LYS A 453 2.43 19.81 27.39
C LYS A 453 1.04 20.43 27.30
N TRP A 454 0.30 20.34 28.38
CA TRP A 454 -0.97 21.06 28.52
C TRP A 454 -0.74 22.58 28.47
N VAL A 455 -1.51 23.26 27.65
CA VAL A 455 -1.49 24.71 27.47
C VAL A 455 -2.66 25.35 28.21
N SER A 456 -3.83 24.71 28.11
CA SER A 456 -5.06 25.18 28.74
C SER A 456 -5.98 24.00 29.08
N SER A 457 -6.89 24.22 30.02
CA SER A 457 -7.94 23.27 30.35
C SER A 457 -9.25 23.98 30.70
N CYS A 458 -10.38 23.34 30.39
CA CYS A 458 -11.71 23.76 30.86
C CYS A 458 -12.46 22.54 31.37
N PHE A 459 -12.23 22.19 32.62
CA PHE A 459 -12.70 20.94 33.21
C PHE A 459 -14.22 20.83 33.27
N SER A 460 -14.94 21.97 33.24
CA SER A 460 -16.40 22.02 33.16
C SER A 460 -16.95 21.37 31.86
N HIS A 461 -16.21 21.46 30.74
CA HIS A 461 -16.58 20.87 29.44
C HIS A 461 -16.10 19.43 29.28
N CYS A 462 -15.22 18.95 30.17
CA CYS A 462 -14.68 17.60 30.10
C CYS A 462 -15.79 16.57 30.39
N PRO A 463 -15.92 15.49 29.59
CA PRO A 463 -16.90 14.44 29.85
C PRO A 463 -16.63 13.70 31.17
N ASP A 464 -17.71 13.26 31.84
CA ASP A 464 -17.57 12.51 33.10
C ASP A 464 -16.85 11.20 32.94
N SER A 465 -16.97 10.55 31.78
CA SER A 465 -16.22 9.34 31.43
C SER A 465 -14.70 9.54 31.42
N VAL A 466 -14.24 10.75 31.16
CA VAL A 466 -12.83 11.15 31.21
C VAL A 466 -12.45 11.55 32.63
N LYS A 467 -13.27 12.40 33.28
CA LYS A 467 -13.03 12.87 34.68
C LYS A 467 -12.89 11.72 35.68
N GLN A 468 -13.71 10.68 35.52
CA GLN A 468 -13.77 9.52 36.41
C GLN A 468 -12.79 8.41 36.04
N ASN A 469 -11.84 8.67 35.12
CA ASN A 469 -10.86 7.70 34.64
C ASN A 469 -9.40 8.19 34.94
N PRO A 470 -8.91 7.98 36.17
CA PRO A 470 -7.55 8.44 36.54
C PRO A 470 -6.42 7.87 35.67
N PRO A 471 -6.45 6.57 35.23
CA PRO A 471 -5.45 6.06 34.32
C PRO A 471 -5.43 6.80 32.97
N LEU A 472 -6.61 7.14 32.43
CA LEU A 472 -6.72 7.92 31.19
C LEU A 472 -6.19 9.34 31.38
N LEU A 473 -6.56 10.04 32.46
CA LEU A 473 -6.05 11.38 32.77
C LEU A 473 -4.53 11.39 32.88
N LYS A 474 -3.96 10.37 33.51
CA LYS A 474 -2.51 10.18 33.59
C LYS A 474 -1.90 9.98 32.20
N ALA A 475 -2.50 9.17 31.35
CA ALA A 475 -2.05 8.94 29.96
C ALA A 475 -2.12 10.20 29.11
N LEU A 476 -3.12 11.06 29.33
CA LEU A 476 -3.23 12.38 28.73
C LEU A 476 -2.20 13.38 29.30
N GLY A 477 -1.43 13.01 30.33
CA GLY A 477 -0.47 13.89 30.99
C GLY A 477 -1.13 15.03 31.78
N TRP A 478 -2.40 14.86 32.17
CA TRP A 478 -3.10 15.88 32.95
C TRP A 478 -2.51 16.01 34.35
N SER A 479 -2.31 17.25 34.81
CA SER A 479 -1.88 17.56 36.17
C SER A 479 -2.68 18.74 36.73
N GLU A 480 -2.85 18.76 38.06
CA GLU A 480 -3.45 19.90 38.72
C GLU A 480 -2.59 21.16 38.52
N GLY A 481 -3.26 22.31 38.28
CA GLY A 481 -2.57 23.60 38.11
C GLY A 481 -2.44 24.06 36.65
N VAL A 482 -3.04 23.38 35.69
CA VAL A 482 -3.20 23.92 34.32
C VAL A 482 -4.18 25.08 34.35
N ASP A 483 -3.86 26.19 33.69
CA ASP A 483 -4.71 27.37 33.61
C ASP A 483 -6.10 27.01 33.10
N GLU A 484 -7.15 27.36 33.86
CA GLU A 484 -8.54 27.12 33.48
C GLU A 484 -8.99 28.23 32.53
N GLN A 485 -9.22 27.89 31.26
CA GLN A 485 -9.61 28.83 30.22
C GLN A 485 -10.64 28.19 29.28
N ASP A 486 -11.75 28.91 29.03
CA ASP A 486 -12.74 28.49 28.01
C ASP A 486 -12.16 28.74 26.61
N GLU A 487 -11.80 27.67 25.91
CA GLU A 487 -11.20 27.67 24.57
C GLU A 487 -12.26 27.65 23.45
N GLY A 488 -13.54 27.72 23.79
CA GLY A 488 -14.64 27.66 22.82
C GLY A 488 -14.95 26.25 22.31
N SER A 489 -15.23 26.16 21.03
CA SER A 489 -15.62 24.90 20.37
C SER A 489 -14.77 24.64 19.13
N VAL A 490 -14.63 23.37 18.76
CA VAL A 490 -14.08 22.97 17.47
C VAL A 490 -14.93 23.59 16.36
N ASP A 491 -14.30 24.13 15.31
CA ASP A 491 -15.03 24.56 14.12
C ASP A 491 -15.60 23.33 13.40
N ALA A 492 -16.81 22.96 13.83
CA ALA A 492 -17.50 21.80 13.30
C ALA A 492 -17.83 21.93 11.81
N ALA A 493 -18.04 23.15 11.30
CA ALA A 493 -18.36 23.37 9.89
C ALA A 493 -17.15 23.06 9.01
N ALA A 494 -15.97 23.57 9.37
CA ALA A 494 -14.73 23.28 8.65
C ALA A 494 -14.31 21.81 8.79
N ALA A 495 -14.38 21.24 9.99
CA ALA A 495 -13.96 19.87 10.25
C ALA A 495 -14.85 18.81 9.56
N ARG A 496 -16.18 19.04 9.51
CA ARG A 496 -17.13 18.13 8.82
C ARG A 496 -16.96 18.11 7.30
N LEU A 497 -16.18 19.01 6.72
CA LEU A 497 -15.80 18.89 5.31
C LEU A 497 -14.91 17.68 5.07
N TYR A 498 -14.15 17.23 6.07
CA TYR A 498 -13.12 16.19 5.92
C TYR A 498 -13.37 14.94 6.77
N THR A 499 -14.50 14.87 7.53
CA THR A 499 -14.85 13.72 8.34
C THR A 499 -16.05 12.96 7.77
N LEU A 500 -16.08 11.63 7.99
CA LEU A 500 -17.12 10.71 7.51
C LEU A 500 -18.14 10.37 8.60
N GLY A 501 -17.69 10.29 9.85
CA GLY A 501 -18.50 9.85 10.97
C GLY A 501 -19.36 10.97 11.58
N GLN A 502 -20.23 10.59 12.49
CA GLN A 502 -21.07 11.52 13.27
C GLN A 502 -20.34 12.00 14.52
N TRP A 503 -20.46 13.29 14.85
CA TRP A 503 -20.02 13.92 16.09
C TRP A 503 -20.66 15.30 16.27
N GLY A 504 -20.66 15.80 17.51
CA GLY A 504 -21.26 17.09 17.87
C GLY A 504 -22.77 17.05 17.91
N GLU A 505 -23.41 18.17 18.29
CA GLU A 505 -24.86 18.29 18.30
C GLU A 505 -25.44 17.94 16.92
N LYS A 506 -26.50 17.12 16.93
CA LYS A 506 -27.28 16.86 15.73
C LYS A 506 -27.91 18.18 15.31
N GLY A 507 -27.36 18.80 14.26
CA GLY A 507 -28.01 19.91 13.57
C GLY A 507 -29.22 19.42 12.81
#